data_f3a3f4fd46755c72a280efbd1a5a0bfb
#
_entry.id   f3a3f4fd46755c72a280efbd1a5a0bfb
#
_cell.length_a   1.000
_cell.length_b   1.000
_cell.length_c   1.000
_cell.angle_alpha   90.00
_cell.angle_beta   90.00
_cell.angle_gamma   90.00
#
_symmetry.space_group_name_H-M   'P 1'
#
loop_
_entity.id
_entity.type
_entity.pdbx_description
1 polymer ?
#
loop_
_entity_poly.entity_id
_entity_poly.type
_entity_poly.pdbx_seq_one_letter_code
_entity_poly.pdbx_strand_id
1 'polypeptide(L)'
;MDKTVLTAQELLTDSFDLGLKILESGFEPTLIIAIWRGGTPVGMAVQEVFAYCGIDADHIAIRTSSYVGVDERGAVAVHGLNYIIKKICYDDRVLIVDDVFDTGHTIKAVIDELTKRARGNTPEDMRTAVPWYKPTRNETDLVPDYYIRETAEWLVFPHELDALTPEEMQIARPDLHKIICAVPHRRAS
;
A
#
# COMPACT_ATOMS: atom_id res chain seq x y z
N MET A 1 -13.18 -17.45 -9.91
CA MET A 1 -13.18 -16.34 -8.94
C MET A 1 -13.27 -15.07 -9.78
N ASP A 2 -14.31 -14.29 -9.56
CA ASP A 2 -14.50 -13.07 -10.35
C ASP A 2 -13.40 -12.07 -10.00
N LYS A 3 -12.80 -11.47 -11.04
CA LYS A 3 -11.74 -10.49 -10.92
C LYS A 3 -12.30 -9.10 -11.23
N THR A 4 -12.07 -8.14 -10.36
CA THR A 4 -12.33 -6.72 -10.63
C THR A 4 -11.04 -6.06 -11.07
N VAL A 5 -10.98 -5.64 -12.34
CA VAL A 5 -9.80 -4.97 -12.91
C VAL A 5 -9.95 -3.47 -12.75
N LEU A 6 -9.10 -2.89 -11.94
CA LEU A 6 -9.07 -1.45 -11.69
C LEU A 6 -8.28 -0.71 -12.78
N THR A 7 -8.79 0.42 -13.19
CA THR A 7 -8.07 1.34 -14.09
C THR A 7 -7.09 2.21 -13.30
N ALA A 8 -6.08 2.76 -13.98
CA ALA A 8 -5.14 3.71 -13.37
C ALA A 8 -5.86 4.98 -12.89
N GLN A 9 -6.91 5.42 -13.61
CA GLN A 9 -7.69 6.59 -13.25
C GLN A 9 -8.52 6.36 -11.98
N GLU A 10 -9.15 5.18 -11.84
CA GLU A 10 -9.90 4.83 -10.62
C GLU A 10 -8.99 4.80 -9.41
N LEU A 11 -7.83 4.11 -9.50
CA LEU A 11 -6.87 4.07 -8.40
C LEU A 11 -6.39 5.47 -8.02
N LEU A 12 -6.07 6.31 -8.99
CA LEU A 12 -5.60 7.66 -8.74
C LEU A 12 -6.69 8.52 -8.07
N THR A 13 -7.92 8.44 -8.55
CA THR A 13 -9.06 9.18 -7.97
C THR A 13 -9.33 8.72 -6.53
N ASP A 14 -9.42 7.41 -6.29
CA ASP A 14 -9.63 6.86 -4.95
C ASP A 14 -8.47 7.23 -4.01
N SER A 15 -7.24 7.36 -4.54
CA SER A 15 -6.08 7.78 -3.74
C SER A 15 -6.12 9.26 -3.34
N PHE A 16 -6.58 10.14 -4.22
CA PHE A 16 -6.82 11.54 -3.87
C PHE A 16 -7.97 11.68 -2.87
N ASP A 17 -9.07 10.96 -3.06
CA ASP A 17 -10.20 10.93 -2.11
C ASP A 17 -9.74 10.44 -0.74
N LEU A 18 -8.84 9.44 -0.71
CA LEU A 18 -8.23 8.96 0.53
C LEU A 18 -7.42 10.06 1.23
N GLY A 19 -6.59 10.81 0.49
CA GLY A 19 -5.84 11.95 1.01
C GLY A 19 -6.75 13.02 1.60
N LEU A 20 -7.85 13.37 0.91
CA LEU A 20 -8.86 14.33 1.38
C LEU A 20 -9.55 13.81 2.65
N LYS A 21 -9.96 12.55 2.69
CA LYS A 21 -10.58 11.93 3.87
C LYS A 21 -9.68 11.99 5.10
N ILE A 22 -8.38 11.76 4.93
CA ILE A 22 -7.40 11.85 6.01
C ILE A 22 -7.29 13.31 6.48
N LEU A 23 -7.17 14.26 5.56
CA LEU A 23 -7.09 15.67 5.85
C LEU A 23 -8.33 16.17 6.61
N GLU A 24 -9.53 15.78 6.17
CA GLU A 24 -10.80 16.13 6.82
C GLU A 24 -10.94 15.57 8.24
N SER A 25 -10.24 14.49 8.56
CA SER A 25 -10.19 13.94 9.93
C SER A 25 -9.37 14.80 10.90
N GLY A 26 -8.62 15.77 10.38
CA GLY A 26 -7.68 16.59 11.15
C GLY A 26 -6.34 15.90 11.43
N PHE A 27 -6.07 14.73 10.84
CA PHE A 27 -4.78 14.07 10.97
C PHE A 27 -3.78 14.65 9.96
N GLU A 28 -2.70 15.22 10.48
CA GLU A 28 -1.61 15.79 9.71
C GLU A 28 -0.35 14.95 9.94
N PRO A 29 0.02 14.03 9.03
CA PRO A 29 1.21 13.21 9.19
C PRO A 29 2.48 14.06 9.13
N THR A 30 3.47 13.69 9.95
CA THR A 30 4.85 14.19 9.81
C THR A 30 5.69 13.27 8.94
N LEU A 31 5.25 12.01 8.80
CA LEU A 31 5.92 10.98 8.01
C LEU A 31 4.91 10.08 7.30
N ILE A 32 5.08 9.91 5.99
CA ILE A 32 4.30 8.97 5.15
C ILE A 32 5.19 7.81 4.75
N ILE A 33 4.74 6.58 5.04
CA ILE A 33 5.42 5.33 4.67
C ILE A 33 4.56 4.61 3.65
N ALA A 34 4.97 4.60 2.38
CA ALA A 34 4.30 3.84 1.33
C ALA A 34 4.91 2.44 1.21
N ILE A 35 4.07 1.40 1.15
CA ILE A 35 4.54 0.03 1.01
C ILE A 35 4.77 -0.27 -0.46
N TRP A 36 6.01 -0.58 -0.82
CA TRP A 36 6.37 -1.02 -2.17
C TRP A 36 5.84 -2.45 -2.38
N ARG A 37 5.06 -2.71 -3.46
CA ARG A 37 4.94 -1.83 -4.64
C ARG A 37 3.59 -1.11 -4.73
N GLY A 38 2.46 -1.73 -4.34
CA GLY A 38 1.12 -1.21 -4.57
C GLY A 38 0.80 0.07 -3.83
N GLY A 39 1.29 0.22 -2.60
CA GLY A 39 1.11 1.44 -1.82
C GLY A 39 1.86 2.66 -2.34
N THR A 40 2.84 2.49 -3.26
CA THR A 40 3.64 3.62 -3.76
C THR A 40 2.82 4.62 -4.58
N PRO A 41 2.04 4.23 -5.61
CA PRO A 41 1.20 5.18 -6.35
C PRO A 41 0.13 5.84 -5.46
N VAL A 42 -0.41 5.11 -4.48
CA VAL A 42 -1.36 5.64 -3.50
C VAL A 42 -0.68 6.65 -2.59
N GLY A 43 0.47 6.31 -2.03
CA GLY A 43 1.24 7.20 -1.14
C GLY A 43 1.67 8.49 -1.82
N MET A 44 2.04 8.45 -3.12
CA MET A 44 2.34 9.65 -3.90
C MET A 44 1.11 10.56 -4.02
N ALA A 45 -0.06 10.01 -4.36
CA ALA A 45 -1.28 10.81 -4.50
C ALA A 45 -1.73 11.42 -3.17
N VAL A 46 -1.64 10.65 -2.08
CA VAL A 46 -1.93 11.13 -0.72
C VAL A 46 -0.98 12.26 -0.32
N GLN A 47 0.32 12.09 -0.56
CA GLN A 47 1.32 13.11 -0.28
C GLN A 47 1.07 14.41 -1.08
N GLU A 48 0.68 14.31 -2.37
CA GLU A 48 0.34 15.47 -3.20
C GLU A 48 -0.86 16.24 -2.65
N VAL A 49 -1.87 15.58 -2.09
CA VAL A 49 -3.00 16.26 -1.42
C VAL A 49 -2.51 17.08 -0.23
N PHE A 50 -1.66 16.51 0.62
CA PHE A 50 -1.10 17.22 1.78
C PHE A 50 -0.23 18.41 1.33
N ALA A 51 0.67 18.20 0.37
CA ALA A 51 1.53 19.27 -0.16
C ALA A 51 0.70 20.41 -0.77
N TYR A 52 -0.35 20.10 -1.53
CA TYR A 52 -1.26 21.09 -2.09
C TYR A 52 -1.96 21.91 -1.01
N CYS A 53 -2.27 21.29 0.14
CA CYS A 53 -2.90 21.95 1.29
C CYS A 53 -1.87 22.61 2.25
N GLY A 54 -0.58 22.63 1.90
CA GLY A 54 0.46 23.29 2.68
C GLY A 54 0.98 22.48 3.86
N ILE A 55 0.68 21.18 3.92
CA ILE A 55 1.19 20.26 4.93
C ILE A 55 2.43 19.57 4.37
N ASP A 56 3.59 19.80 5.02
CA ASP A 56 4.85 19.18 4.67
C ASP A 56 5.07 17.92 5.51
N ALA A 57 5.12 16.76 4.84
CA ALA A 57 5.37 15.47 5.46
C ALA A 57 6.57 14.81 4.79
N ASP A 58 7.54 14.34 5.60
CA ASP A 58 8.61 13.47 5.08
C ASP A 58 7.99 12.16 4.56
N HIS A 59 8.57 11.58 3.52
CA HIS A 59 7.98 10.41 2.88
C HIS A 59 9.02 9.41 2.38
N ILE A 60 8.67 8.14 2.41
CA ILE A 60 9.53 7.06 1.94
C ILE A 60 8.71 5.86 1.45
N ALA A 61 9.24 5.15 0.46
CA ALA A 61 8.78 3.82 0.11
C ALA A 61 9.64 2.75 0.80
N ILE A 62 8.98 1.79 1.45
CA ILE A 62 9.63 0.62 2.07
C ILE A 62 9.21 -0.64 1.32
N ARG A 63 10.01 -1.69 1.39
CA ARG A 63 9.69 -2.97 0.75
C ARG A 63 9.32 -4.01 1.80
N THR A 64 8.24 -4.76 1.52
CA THR A 64 7.88 -5.99 2.23
C THR A 64 8.09 -7.20 1.34
N SER A 65 8.39 -8.35 1.94
CA SER A 65 8.47 -9.63 1.24
C SER A 65 7.97 -10.75 2.15
N SER A 66 7.13 -11.65 1.62
CA SER A 66 6.72 -12.85 2.34
C SER A 66 7.93 -13.79 2.49
N TYR A 67 8.09 -14.37 3.68
CA TYR A 67 9.05 -15.45 3.87
C TYR A 67 8.54 -16.73 3.19
N VAL A 68 9.36 -17.29 2.28
CA VAL A 68 9.11 -18.57 1.63
C VAL A 68 9.91 -19.64 2.41
N GLY A 69 9.45 -19.98 3.61
CA GLY A 69 10.06 -21.03 4.45
C GLY A 69 9.02 -22.04 4.92
N VAL A 70 9.44 -23.29 5.16
CA VAL A 70 8.54 -24.41 5.50
C VAL A 70 7.89 -24.23 6.88
N ASP A 71 8.50 -23.45 7.78
CA ASP A 71 8.05 -23.28 9.17
C ASP A 71 7.49 -21.89 9.51
N GLU A 72 7.48 -20.93 8.55
CA GLU A 72 7.05 -19.54 8.81
C GLU A 72 5.98 -19.07 7.80
N ARG A 73 4.88 -19.80 7.69
CA ARG A 73 3.74 -19.36 6.85
C ARG A 73 3.15 -18.09 7.43
N GLY A 74 3.23 -16.99 6.65
CA GLY A 74 2.66 -15.70 7.01
C GLY A 74 3.66 -14.68 7.58
N ALA A 75 4.92 -15.04 7.82
CA ALA A 75 5.93 -14.07 8.23
C ALA A 75 6.27 -13.11 7.07
N VAL A 76 6.24 -11.81 7.36
CA VAL A 76 6.57 -10.75 6.41
C VAL A 76 7.86 -10.06 6.85
N ALA A 77 8.86 -10.02 5.97
CA ALA A 77 10.08 -9.25 6.20
C ALA A 77 9.90 -7.81 5.71
N VAL A 78 10.38 -6.84 6.49
CA VAL A 78 10.33 -5.41 6.20
C VAL A 78 11.72 -4.88 5.92
N HIS A 79 11.90 -4.21 4.78
CA HIS A 79 13.17 -3.66 4.33
C HIS A 79 13.06 -2.13 4.11
N GLY A 80 14.16 -1.40 4.31
CA GLY A 80 14.20 0.04 4.03
C GLY A 80 13.92 0.95 5.21
N LEU A 81 13.61 0.43 6.40
CA LEU A 81 13.32 1.24 7.59
C LEU A 81 14.52 2.03 8.17
N ASN A 82 15.74 1.79 7.71
CA ASN A 82 16.95 2.42 8.28
C ASN A 82 16.92 3.96 8.25
N TYR A 83 16.32 4.54 7.19
CA TYR A 83 16.16 5.98 7.09
C TYR A 83 15.22 6.50 8.18
N ILE A 84 14.07 5.86 8.31
CA ILE A 84 13.02 6.23 9.27
C ILE A 84 13.54 6.13 10.71
N ILE A 85 14.13 4.98 11.07
CA ILE A 85 14.60 4.70 12.44
C ILE A 85 15.63 5.71 12.94
N LYS A 86 16.36 6.36 12.03
CA LYS A 86 17.34 7.40 12.40
C LYS A 86 16.70 8.76 12.70
N LYS A 87 15.48 8.99 12.25
CA LYS A 87 14.81 10.30 12.32
C LYS A 87 13.60 10.30 13.23
N ILE A 88 12.91 9.15 13.30
CA ILE A 88 11.62 9.02 13.98
C ILE A 88 11.73 9.31 15.48
N CYS A 89 10.74 10.00 16.01
CA CYS A 89 10.59 10.28 17.42
C CYS A 89 9.14 10.01 17.88
N TYR A 90 8.95 10.01 19.19
CA TYR A 90 7.66 9.71 19.83
C TYR A 90 6.53 10.66 19.37
N ASP A 91 6.84 11.94 19.15
CA ASP A 91 5.86 12.96 18.74
C ASP A 91 5.53 12.94 17.25
N ASP A 92 6.15 12.05 16.47
CA ASP A 92 5.83 11.90 15.05
C ASP A 92 4.43 11.31 14.87
N ARG A 93 3.77 11.77 13.83
CA ARG A 93 2.48 11.21 13.33
C ARG A 93 2.76 10.47 12.04
N VAL A 94 2.67 9.14 12.09
CA VAL A 94 3.04 8.27 10.97
C VAL A 94 1.80 7.79 10.24
N LEU A 95 1.79 7.95 8.91
CA LEU A 95 0.80 7.39 8.02
C LEU A 95 1.42 6.25 7.21
N ILE A 96 0.91 5.02 7.40
CA ILE A 96 1.30 3.84 6.61
C ILE A 96 0.28 3.65 5.50
N VAL A 97 0.74 3.62 4.25
CA VAL A 97 -0.11 3.57 3.06
C VAL A 97 0.17 2.32 2.23
N ASP A 98 -0.89 1.60 1.85
CA ASP A 98 -0.86 0.50 0.89
C ASP A 98 -2.02 0.63 -0.12
N ASP A 99 -2.07 -0.20 -1.17
CA ASP A 99 -3.16 -0.22 -2.14
C ASP A 99 -4.38 -0.99 -1.65
N VAL A 100 -4.18 -2.02 -0.85
CA VAL A 100 -5.24 -2.84 -0.26
C VAL A 100 -4.88 -3.37 1.12
N PHE A 101 -5.85 -3.34 2.02
CA PHE A 101 -5.79 -4.10 3.26
C PHE A 101 -6.55 -5.42 3.04
N ASP A 102 -5.81 -6.48 2.71
CA ASP A 102 -6.37 -7.84 2.47
C ASP A 102 -6.35 -8.63 3.79
N THR A 103 -5.30 -9.39 4.08
CA THR A 103 -5.18 -10.17 5.32
C THR A 103 -4.72 -9.35 6.53
N GLY A 104 -4.16 -8.17 6.32
CA GLY A 104 -3.61 -7.30 7.36
C GLY A 104 -2.17 -7.63 7.76
N HIS A 105 -1.62 -8.79 7.39
CA HIS A 105 -0.29 -9.22 7.82
C HIS A 105 0.83 -8.28 7.40
N THR A 106 0.76 -7.70 6.22
CA THR A 106 1.77 -6.77 5.71
C THR A 106 1.86 -5.52 6.57
N ILE A 107 0.73 -4.86 6.80
CA ILE A 107 0.66 -3.64 7.62
C ILE A 107 1.06 -3.94 9.07
N LYS A 108 0.55 -5.05 9.63
CA LYS A 108 0.94 -5.49 10.98
C LYS A 108 2.44 -5.68 11.11
N ALA A 109 3.09 -6.35 10.15
CA ALA A 109 4.53 -6.57 10.17
C ALA A 109 5.32 -5.25 10.10
N VAL A 110 4.85 -4.26 9.35
CA VAL A 110 5.47 -2.93 9.29
C VAL A 110 5.38 -2.23 10.64
N ILE A 111 4.20 -2.22 11.27
CA ILE A 111 4.00 -1.61 12.60
C ILE A 111 4.87 -2.30 13.65
N ASP A 112 4.86 -3.64 13.68
CA ASP A 112 5.61 -4.43 14.65
C ASP A 112 7.13 -4.20 14.50
N GLU A 113 7.66 -4.20 13.26
CA GLU A 113 9.10 -3.98 13.01
C GLU A 113 9.51 -2.53 13.29
N LEU A 114 8.65 -1.56 12.98
CA LEU A 114 8.89 -0.15 13.31
C LEU A 114 8.96 0.02 14.82
N THR A 115 7.96 -0.48 15.55
CA THR A 115 7.90 -0.42 17.03
C THR A 115 9.11 -1.08 17.67
N LYS A 116 9.45 -2.29 17.24
CA LYS A 116 10.60 -3.05 17.74
C LYS A 116 11.91 -2.28 17.57
N ARG A 117 12.09 -1.58 16.44
CA ARG A 117 13.35 -0.89 16.12
C ARG A 117 13.41 0.52 16.67
N ALA A 118 12.30 1.26 16.68
CA ALA A 118 12.23 2.62 17.22
C ALA A 118 12.33 2.62 18.76
N ARG A 119 11.89 1.57 19.43
CA ARG A 119 11.94 1.43 20.91
C ARG A 119 11.26 2.62 21.61
N GLY A 120 12.01 3.38 22.43
CA GLY A 120 11.50 4.57 23.12
C GLY A 120 11.12 5.74 22.21
N ASN A 121 11.50 5.69 20.94
CA ASN A 121 11.10 6.66 19.91
C ASN A 121 9.91 6.18 19.06
N THR A 122 9.24 5.10 19.45
CA THR A 122 8.06 4.64 18.73
C THR A 122 7.00 5.73 18.74
N PRO A 123 6.48 6.16 17.56
CA PRO A 123 5.42 7.16 17.49
C PRO A 123 4.18 6.74 18.23
N GLU A 124 3.57 7.67 18.97
CA GLU A 124 2.31 7.42 19.66
C GLU A 124 1.13 7.32 18.67
N ASP A 125 1.14 8.13 17.60
CA ASP A 125 0.07 8.16 16.59
C ASP A 125 0.57 7.57 15.25
N MET A 126 0.28 6.29 15.04
CA MET A 126 0.52 5.59 13.79
C MET A 126 -0.82 5.18 13.19
N ARG A 127 -1.13 5.68 11.99
CA ARG A 127 -2.37 5.37 11.28
C ARG A 127 -2.10 4.71 9.95
N THR A 128 -3.12 3.98 9.47
CA THR A 128 -3.07 3.17 8.26
C THR A 128 -4.13 3.64 7.28
N ALA A 129 -3.76 3.72 6.00
CA ALA A 129 -4.64 4.19 4.94
C ALA A 129 -4.50 3.34 3.69
N VAL A 130 -5.64 2.92 3.14
CA VAL A 130 -5.74 2.14 1.90
C VAL A 130 -6.96 2.57 1.10
N PRO A 131 -6.93 2.61 -0.24
CA PRO A 131 -8.16 2.83 -1.01
C PRO A 131 -9.13 1.65 -0.89
N TRP A 132 -8.64 0.42 -0.73
CA TRP A 132 -9.46 -0.78 -0.67
C TRP A 132 -9.24 -1.59 0.60
N TYR A 133 -10.35 -1.99 1.26
CA TYR A 133 -10.34 -2.87 2.43
C TYR A 133 -11.15 -4.14 2.18
N LYS A 134 -10.64 -5.29 2.62
CA LYS A 134 -11.32 -6.59 2.54
C LYS A 134 -11.64 -7.13 3.93
N PRO A 135 -12.72 -6.67 4.58
CA PRO A 135 -13.03 -7.04 5.96
C PRO A 135 -13.19 -8.55 6.17
N THR A 136 -13.72 -9.27 5.16
CA THR A 136 -13.95 -10.72 5.25
C THR A 136 -12.68 -11.57 5.10
N ARG A 137 -11.56 -10.94 4.69
CA ARG A 137 -10.26 -11.61 4.52
C ARG A 137 -9.25 -11.21 5.59
N ASN A 138 -9.59 -10.24 6.42
CA ASN A 138 -8.73 -9.80 7.50
C ASN A 138 -8.49 -10.93 8.51
N GLU A 139 -7.23 -11.25 8.74
CA GLU A 139 -6.75 -12.30 9.65
C GLU A 139 -6.07 -11.70 10.90
N THR A 140 -6.12 -10.38 11.05
CA THR A 140 -5.53 -9.64 12.17
C THR A 140 -6.60 -8.93 12.98
N ASP A 141 -6.21 -8.39 14.13
CA ASP A 141 -7.02 -7.50 14.97
C ASP A 141 -6.98 -6.02 14.52
N LEU A 142 -6.18 -5.71 13.48
CA LEU A 142 -6.07 -4.37 12.91
C LEU A 142 -7.21 -4.11 11.92
N VAL A 143 -7.67 -2.87 11.90
CA VAL A 143 -8.57 -2.33 10.87
C VAL A 143 -7.90 -1.07 10.32
N PRO A 144 -7.91 -0.82 9.00
CA PRO A 144 -7.33 0.41 8.49
C PRO A 144 -8.09 1.63 9.03
N ASP A 145 -7.37 2.66 9.48
CA ASP A 145 -7.97 3.89 10.00
C ASP A 145 -8.73 4.65 8.91
N TYR A 146 -8.22 4.56 7.69
CA TYR A 146 -8.80 5.20 6.51
C TYR A 146 -8.89 4.25 5.33
N TYR A 147 -10.07 4.15 4.75
CA TYR A 147 -10.30 3.44 3.48
C TYR A 147 -11.45 4.09 2.71
N ILE A 148 -11.50 3.87 1.40
CA ILE A 148 -12.54 4.41 0.52
C ILE A 148 -13.59 3.37 0.20
N ARG A 149 -13.17 2.13 -0.12
CA ARG A 149 -14.07 1.06 -0.58
C ARG A 149 -13.84 -0.22 0.20
N GLU A 150 -14.92 -1.00 0.34
CA GLU A 150 -14.85 -2.38 0.83
C GLU A 150 -15.17 -3.35 -0.31
N THR A 151 -14.52 -4.52 -0.32
CA THR A 151 -14.82 -5.59 -1.26
C THR A 151 -14.40 -6.96 -0.73
N ALA A 152 -15.02 -8.02 -1.23
CA ALA A 152 -14.58 -9.41 -1.05
C ALA A 152 -13.92 -9.96 -2.33
N GLU A 153 -13.96 -9.22 -3.44
CA GLU A 153 -13.51 -9.67 -4.75
C GLU A 153 -11.99 -9.70 -4.88
N TRP A 154 -11.51 -10.40 -5.91
CA TRP A 154 -10.11 -10.36 -6.30
C TRP A 154 -9.85 -9.10 -7.12
N LEU A 155 -9.08 -8.17 -6.55
CA LEU A 155 -8.71 -6.93 -7.24
C LEU A 155 -7.45 -7.16 -8.10
N VAL A 156 -7.45 -6.58 -9.30
CA VAL A 156 -6.28 -6.52 -10.19
C VAL A 156 -5.94 -5.04 -10.37
N PHE A 157 -4.88 -4.61 -9.72
CA PHE A 157 -4.45 -3.22 -9.74
C PHE A 157 -3.75 -2.84 -11.06
N PRO A 158 -3.78 -1.55 -11.46
CA PRO A 158 -3.19 -1.12 -12.73
C PRO A 158 -1.68 -1.39 -12.86
N HIS A 159 -0.97 -1.50 -11.75
CA HIS A 159 0.47 -1.81 -11.69
C HIS A 159 0.75 -3.32 -11.68
N GLU A 160 -0.27 -4.18 -11.72
CA GLU A 160 -0.11 -5.64 -11.75
C GLU A 160 -0.29 -6.19 -13.16
N LEU A 161 0.69 -6.96 -13.63
CA LEU A 161 0.64 -7.67 -14.92
C LEU A 161 0.42 -9.18 -14.72
N ASP A 162 0.98 -9.74 -13.65
CA ASP A 162 0.98 -11.18 -13.40
C ASP A 162 -0.41 -11.73 -13.00
N ALA A 163 -1.31 -10.84 -12.59
CA ALA A 163 -2.68 -11.20 -12.17
C ALA A 163 -3.64 -11.46 -13.34
N LEU A 164 -3.23 -11.17 -14.59
CA LEU A 164 -4.03 -11.36 -15.81
C LEU A 164 -3.36 -12.37 -16.75
N THR A 165 -4.17 -13.23 -17.38
CA THR A 165 -3.71 -14.00 -18.54
C THR A 165 -3.52 -13.06 -19.76
N PRO A 166 -2.79 -13.47 -20.81
CA PRO A 166 -2.68 -12.67 -22.03
C PRO A 166 -4.05 -12.31 -22.66
N GLU A 167 -4.99 -13.24 -22.63
CA GLU A 167 -6.35 -13.06 -23.14
C GLU A 167 -7.13 -12.06 -22.28
N GLU A 168 -7.07 -12.19 -20.96
CA GLU A 168 -7.68 -11.24 -20.02
C GLU A 168 -7.08 -9.84 -20.17
N MET A 169 -5.75 -9.76 -20.38
CA MET A 169 -5.05 -8.47 -20.59
C MET A 169 -5.49 -7.84 -21.91
N GLN A 170 -5.66 -8.61 -22.97
CA GLN A 170 -6.13 -8.12 -24.28
C GLN A 170 -7.52 -7.47 -24.17
N ILE A 171 -8.39 -8.04 -23.33
CA ILE A 171 -9.75 -7.53 -23.12
C ILE A 171 -9.74 -6.32 -22.19
N ALA A 172 -9.11 -6.46 -21.03
CA ALA A 172 -9.17 -5.45 -19.97
C ALA A 172 -8.24 -4.26 -20.22
N ARG A 173 -7.08 -4.48 -20.89
CA ARG A 173 -6.03 -3.49 -21.12
C ARG A 173 -5.42 -3.60 -22.53
N PRO A 174 -6.20 -3.36 -23.60
CA PRO A 174 -5.76 -3.62 -24.98
C PRO A 174 -4.51 -2.84 -25.39
N ASP A 175 -4.36 -1.61 -24.93
CA ASP A 175 -3.18 -0.79 -25.27
C ASP A 175 -1.92 -1.29 -24.57
N LEU A 176 -2.04 -1.70 -23.30
CA LEU A 176 -0.93 -2.29 -22.56
C LEU A 176 -0.54 -3.65 -23.16
N HIS A 177 -1.52 -4.46 -23.55
CA HIS A 177 -1.29 -5.74 -24.24
C HIS A 177 -0.44 -5.56 -25.51
N LYS A 178 -0.77 -4.57 -26.35
CA LYS A 178 0.01 -4.27 -27.58
C LYS A 178 1.47 -3.93 -27.27
N ILE A 179 1.73 -3.12 -26.23
CA ILE A 179 3.08 -2.73 -25.82
C ILE A 179 3.86 -3.94 -25.30
N ILE A 180 3.25 -4.76 -24.46
CA ILE A 180 3.92 -5.90 -23.82
C ILE A 180 4.16 -7.03 -24.81
N CYS A 181 3.22 -7.32 -25.70
CA CYS A 181 3.39 -8.37 -26.73
C CYS A 181 4.41 -8.01 -27.80
N ALA A 182 4.78 -6.73 -27.95
CA ALA A 182 5.84 -6.31 -28.84
C ALA A 182 7.25 -6.65 -28.31
N VAL A 183 7.37 -7.00 -27.02
CA VAL A 183 8.64 -7.33 -26.37
C VAL A 183 8.82 -8.86 -26.33
N PRO A 184 9.96 -9.43 -26.79
CA PRO A 184 10.24 -10.85 -26.65
C PRO A 184 10.23 -11.25 -25.18
N HIS A 185 9.27 -12.08 -24.78
CA HIS A 185 9.16 -12.51 -23.39
C HIS A 185 10.16 -13.61 -23.08
N ARG A 186 11.02 -13.38 -22.10
CA ARG A 186 11.65 -14.46 -21.34
C ARG A 186 10.71 -14.82 -20.19
N ARG A 187 9.69 -15.65 -20.43
CA ARG A 187 9.05 -16.36 -19.32
C ARG A 187 10.08 -17.38 -18.83
N ALA A 188 10.44 -17.29 -17.54
CA ALA A 188 11.16 -18.37 -16.89
C ALA A 188 10.27 -19.63 -17.00
N SER A 189 10.81 -20.66 -17.63
CA SER A 189 10.25 -22.02 -17.68
C SER A 189 10.27 -22.63 -16.28
#